data_a98490b560ba2cd2ca60458650bba628
#
_entry.id   a98490b560ba2cd2ca60458650bba628
#
_cell.length_a   1.000
_cell.length_b   1.000
_cell.length_c   1.000
_cell.angle_alpha   90.00
_cell.angle_beta   90.00
_cell.angle_gamma   90.00
#
_symmetry.space_group_name_H-M   'P 1'
#
loop_
_entity.id
_entity.type
_entity.pdbx_description
1 polymer ?
#
loop_
_entity_poly.entity_id
_entity_poly.type
_entity_poly.pdbx_seq_one_letter_code
_entity_poly.pdbx_strand_id
1 'polypeptide(L)'
;RDGERSRGLGDVYKRQALGISRDDIGSFLHQYLEKGIFPNDPFISIDKEGVGKFLEIGIEKGKKTNKDLKLGVCGEHGGDPSSIDFFEKIQLDYISTSPFRIPIARLAAAHSCIKMKNKLNA
;
A
#
# COMPACT_ATOMS: atom_id res chain seq x y z
N ARG A 1 12.36 -2.73 -18.58
CA ARG A 1 13.37 -3.46 -17.79
C ARG A 1 13.46 -2.97 -16.34
N ASP A 2 13.14 -1.71 -16.04
CA ASP A 2 13.18 -1.20 -14.64
C ASP A 2 12.01 -1.68 -13.79
N GLY A 3 10.87 -2.02 -14.39
CA GLY A 3 9.72 -2.58 -13.69
C GLY A 3 9.92 -3.99 -13.11
N GLU A 4 10.83 -4.79 -13.68
CA GLU A 4 11.15 -6.13 -13.16
C GLU A 4 12.08 -6.08 -11.94
N ARG A 5 12.98 -5.11 -11.87
CA ARG A 5 13.86 -4.91 -10.71
C ARG A 5 13.10 -4.46 -9.47
N SER A 6 12.09 -3.60 -9.63
CA SER A 6 11.25 -3.15 -8.52
C SER A 6 10.33 -4.26 -7.97
N ARG A 7 9.85 -5.18 -8.83
CA ARG A 7 9.12 -6.37 -8.39
C ARG A 7 10.00 -7.32 -7.56
N GLY A 8 11.25 -7.53 -7.98
CA GLY A 8 12.22 -8.35 -7.25
C GLY A 8 12.51 -7.83 -5.85
N LEU A 9 12.63 -6.51 -5.67
CA LEU A 9 12.84 -5.90 -4.35
C LEU A 9 11.62 -6.06 -3.44
N GLY A 10 10.39 -5.94 -3.95
CA GLY A 10 9.18 -6.16 -3.18
C GLY A 10 9.05 -7.59 -2.66
N ASP A 11 9.37 -8.59 -3.47
CA ASP A 11 9.36 -10.00 -3.07
C ASP A 11 10.47 -10.32 -2.06
N VAL A 12 11.67 -9.76 -2.23
CA VAL A 12 12.76 -9.90 -1.26
C VAL A 12 12.37 -9.32 0.09
N TYR A 13 11.74 -8.16 0.12
CA TYR A 13 11.27 -7.51 1.36
C TYR A 13 10.22 -8.35 2.08
N LYS A 14 9.24 -8.89 1.36
CA LYS A 14 8.20 -9.76 1.93
C LYS A 14 8.78 -11.05 2.47
N ARG A 15 9.72 -11.66 1.75
CA ARG A 15 10.46 -12.85 2.21
C ARG A 15 11.26 -12.57 3.47
N GLN A 16 11.91 -11.42 3.57
CA GLN A 16 12.69 -11.03 4.74
C GLN A 16 11.81 -10.72 5.96
N ALA A 17 10.68 -10.05 5.78
CA ALA A 17 9.79 -9.67 6.87
C ALA A 17 9.00 -10.87 7.43
N LEU A 18 8.52 -11.77 6.57
CA LEU A 18 7.73 -12.93 6.96
C LEU A 18 8.53 -14.23 6.94
N GLY A 19 9.75 -14.24 6.40
CA GLY A 19 10.56 -15.44 6.22
C GLY A 19 10.01 -16.43 5.19
N ILE A 20 8.98 -16.05 4.42
CA ILE A 20 8.20 -16.94 3.58
C ILE A 20 7.99 -16.33 2.19
N SER A 21 8.04 -17.16 1.17
CA SER A 21 7.70 -16.82 -0.21
C SER A 21 6.20 -16.55 -0.35
N ARG A 22 5.82 -15.66 -1.29
CA ARG A 22 4.42 -15.44 -1.66
C ARG A 22 3.74 -16.75 -2.09
N ASP A 23 4.48 -17.65 -2.72
CA ASP A 23 3.95 -18.92 -3.20
C ASP A 23 3.67 -19.92 -2.06
N ASP A 24 4.38 -19.79 -0.94
CA ASP A 24 4.27 -20.69 0.22
C ASP A 24 3.25 -20.21 1.26
N ILE A 25 2.88 -18.94 1.23
CA ILE A 25 2.01 -18.32 2.25
C ILE A 25 0.61 -18.90 2.24
N GLY A 26 0.15 -19.43 1.12
CA GLY A 26 -1.17 -20.09 0.98
C GLY A 26 -1.38 -21.25 1.95
N SER A 27 -0.29 -21.85 2.43
CA SER A 27 -0.35 -23.00 3.35
C SER A 27 -0.90 -22.62 4.74
N PHE A 28 -0.74 -21.38 5.20
CA PHE A 28 -1.18 -20.96 6.54
C PHE A 28 -2.02 -19.67 6.57
N LEU A 29 -1.97 -18.83 5.53
CA LEU A 29 -2.64 -17.52 5.50
C LEU A 29 -4.14 -17.64 5.79
N HIS A 30 -4.79 -18.63 5.19
CA HIS A 30 -6.22 -18.85 5.39
C HIS A 30 -6.56 -19.12 6.86
N GLN A 31 -5.78 -19.96 7.54
CA GLN A 31 -5.95 -20.23 8.95
C GLN A 31 -5.72 -19.01 9.83
N TYR A 32 -4.78 -18.14 9.46
CA TYR A 32 -4.48 -16.91 10.19
C TYR A 32 -5.58 -15.87 10.05
N LEU A 33 -6.21 -15.80 8.88
CA LEU A 33 -7.37 -14.95 8.64
C LEU A 33 -8.60 -15.48 9.40
N GLU A 34 -8.88 -16.79 9.34
CA GLU A 34 -10.00 -17.42 10.06
C GLU A 34 -9.89 -17.27 11.57
N LYS A 35 -8.68 -17.37 12.13
CA LYS A 35 -8.42 -17.20 13.56
C LYS A 35 -8.34 -15.74 13.99
N GLY A 36 -8.46 -14.79 13.06
CA GLY A 36 -8.35 -13.36 13.34
C GLY A 36 -6.95 -12.89 13.75
N ILE A 37 -5.90 -13.69 13.47
CA ILE A 37 -4.50 -13.30 13.70
C ILE A 37 -4.13 -12.16 12.76
N PHE A 38 -4.52 -12.27 11.49
CA PHE A 38 -4.50 -11.16 10.55
C PHE A 38 -5.92 -10.62 10.38
N PRO A 39 -6.16 -9.32 10.60
CA PRO A 39 -7.48 -8.72 10.39
C PRO A 39 -7.86 -8.68 8.90
N ASN A 40 -6.89 -8.61 8.02
CA ASN A 40 -7.05 -8.61 6.56
C ASN A 40 -5.89 -9.35 5.92
N ASP A 41 -6.10 -9.77 4.67
CA ASP A 41 -5.03 -10.34 3.86
C ASP A 41 -3.95 -9.27 3.59
N PRO A 42 -2.71 -9.45 4.09
CA PRO A 42 -1.62 -8.47 3.95
C PRO A 42 -1.14 -8.29 2.51
N PHE A 43 -1.56 -9.15 1.58
CA PHE A 43 -1.28 -9.03 0.14
C PHE A 43 -2.32 -8.21 -0.60
N ILE A 44 -3.49 -8.00 -0.02
CA ILE A 44 -4.58 -7.22 -0.60
C ILE A 44 -4.62 -5.83 0.02
N SER A 45 -4.73 -5.74 1.34
CA SER A 45 -4.81 -4.49 2.09
C SER A 45 -3.54 -4.21 2.87
N ILE A 46 -3.09 -2.94 2.86
CA ILE A 46 -1.91 -2.54 3.61
C ILE A 46 -2.17 -2.59 5.12
N ASP A 47 -1.21 -3.11 5.86
CA ASP A 47 -1.15 -2.96 7.31
C ASP A 47 -0.79 -1.50 7.66
N LYS A 48 -1.78 -0.73 8.07
CA LYS A 48 -1.64 0.69 8.36
C LYS A 48 -0.86 0.96 9.64
N GLU A 49 -0.99 0.08 10.63
CA GLU A 49 -0.36 0.25 11.95
C GLU A 49 1.12 -0.15 11.97
N GLY A 50 1.51 -1.12 11.16
CA GLY A 50 2.90 -1.55 11.01
C GLY A 50 3.56 -0.90 9.78
N VAL A 51 3.30 -1.46 8.61
CA VAL A 51 3.90 -1.02 7.34
C VAL A 51 3.56 0.45 7.03
N GLY A 52 2.34 0.88 7.35
CA GLY A 52 1.91 2.27 7.16
C GLY A 52 2.80 3.27 7.90
N LYS A 53 3.16 2.99 9.15
CA LYS A 53 4.08 3.84 9.93
C LYS A 53 5.47 3.91 9.33
N PHE A 54 5.98 2.81 8.78
CA PHE A 54 7.26 2.83 8.06
C PHE A 54 7.19 3.68 6.80
N LEU A 55 6.06 3.66 6.08
CA LEU A 55 5.86 4.55 4.92
C LEU A 55 5.86 6.02 5.35
N GLU A 56 5.15 6.38 6.41
CA GLU A 56 5.13 7.75 6.95
C GLU A 56 6.54 8.23 7.32
N ILE A 57 7.32 7.43 8.04
CA ILE A 57 8.71 7.73 8.37
C ILE A 57 9.58 7.90 7.12
N GLY A 58 9.40 7.02 6.14
CA GLY A 58 10.11 7.08 4.86
C GLY A 58 9.80 8.35 4.07
N ILE A 59 8.52 8.74 4.01
CA ILE A 59 8.05 9.96 3.35
C ILE A 59 8.64 11.19 4.04
N GLU A 60 8.52 11.28 5.36
CA GLU A 60 9.04 12.39 6.14
C GLU A 60 10.55 12.59 5.92
N LYS A 61 11.32 11.53 6.08
CA LYS A 61 12.78 11.57 5.89
C LYS A 61 13.18 11.89 4.44
N GLY A 62 12.47 11.29 3.47
CA GLY A 62 12.72 11.54 2.06
C GLY A 62 12.46 12.99 1.67
N LYS A 63 11.29 13.54 2.02
CA LYS A 63 10.92 14.93 1.74
C LYS A 63 11.76 15.94 2.54
N LYS A 64 12.27 15.58 3.70
CA LYS A 64 13.20 16.39 4.46
C LYS A 64 14.54 16.57 3.74
N THR A 65 14.99 15.54 3.03
CA THR A 65 16.24 15.55 2.26
C THR A 65 16.04 16.21 0.89
N ASN A 66 14.93 15.92 0.22
CA ASN A 66 14.58 16.50 -1.08
C ASN A 66 13.08 16.80 -1.10
N LYS A 67 12.73 18.09 -1.05
CA LYS A 67 11.33 18.54 -1.04
C LYS A 67 10.56 18.19 -2.31
N ASP A 68 11.25 18.10 -3.44
CA ASP A 68 10.66 17.79 -4.74
C ASP A 68 10.63 16.28 -5.04
N LEU A 69 11.00 15.46 -4.05
CA LEU A 69 10.96 14.01 -4.19
C LEU A 69 9.53 13.52 -4.43
N LYS A 70 9.32 12.90 -5.59
CA LYS A 70 8.05 12.23 -5.91
C LYS A 70 8.05 10.83 -5.34
N LEU A 71 7.04 10.54 -4.55
CA LEU A 71 6.87 9.28 -3.84
C LEU A 71 5.61 8.58 -4.33
N GLY A 72 5.73 7.30 -4.57
CA GLY A 72 4.61 6.50 -5.00
C GLY A 72 4.70 5.07 -4.55
N VAL A 73 3.60 4.35 -4.71
CA VAL A 73 3.49 2.94 -4.39
C VAL A 73 3.17 2.13 -5.66
N CYS A 74 3.78 0.96 -5.74
CA CYS A 74 3.56 0.00 -6.82
C CYS A 74 3.30 -1.37 -6.21
N GLY A 75 2.14 -1.94 -6.47
CA GLY A 75 1.78 -3.28 -5.99
C GLY A 75 0.28 -3.50 -5.92
N GLU A 76 -0.13 -4.66 -5.42
CA GLU A 76 -1.54 -5.06 -5.31
C GLU A 76 -2.38 -4.08 -4.48
N HIS A 77 -1.78 -3.48 -3.44
CA HIS A 77 -2.41 -2.47 -2.59
C HIS A 77 -2.87 -1.22 -3.35
N GLY A 78 -2.25 -0.92 -4.51
CA GLY A 78 -2.67 0.18 -5.38
C GLY A 78 -4.05 0.00 -6.02
N GLY A 79 -4.64 -1.19 -5.93
CA GLY A 79 -6.00 -1.49 -6.37
C GLY A 79 -7.01 -1.69 -5.24
N ASP A 80 -6.59 -1.59 -3.98
CA ASP A 80 -7.45 -1.74 -2.80
C ASP A 80 -7.95 -0.38 -2.29
N PRO A 81 -9.28 -0.14 -2.23
CA PRO A 81 -9.85 1.14 -1.80
C PRO A 81 -9.41 1.59 -0.40
N SER A 82 -9.25 0.64 0.54
CA SER A 82 -8.83 0.97 1.91
C SER A 82 -7.38 1.43 1.97
N SER A 83 -6.51 0.79 1.18
CA SER A 83 -5.11 1.18 1.04
C SER A 83 -4.97 2.52 0.33
N ILE A 84 -5.79 2.78 -0.70
CA ILE A 84 -5.81 4.05 -1.44
C ILE A 84 -6.23 5.20 -0.52
N ASP A 85 -7.24 5.02 0.33
CA ASP A 85 -7.64 6.02 1.33
C ASP A 85 -6.48 6.37 2.30
N PHE A 86 -5.67 5.38 2.66
CA PHE A 86 -4.48 5.60 3.47
C PHE A 86 -3.38 6.33 2.68
N PHE A 87 -3.11 5.93 1.44
CA PHE A 87 -2.10 6.56 0.60
C PHE A 87 -2.40 8.03 0.31
N GLU A 88 -3.68 8.38 0.14
CA GLU A 88 -4.11 9.79 0.02
C GLU A 88 -3.82 10.58 1.30
N LYS A 89 -4.09 10.01 2.48
CA LYS A 89 -3.82 10.66 3.77
C LYS A 89 -2.34 10.94 3.99
N ILE A 90 -1.46 10.03 3.61
CA ILE A 90 0.00 10.21 3.72
C ILE A 90 0.58 10.97 2.54
N GLN A 91 -0.27 11.50 1.65
CA GLN A 91 0.10 12.39 0.54
C GLN A 91 1.13 11.78 -0.42
N LEU A 92 0.91 10.55 -0.87
CA LEU A 92 1.68 10.00 -1.97
C LEU A 92 1.34 10.71 -3.28
N ASP A 93 2.36 10.95 -4.10
CA ASP A 93 2.21 11.68 -5.37
C ASP A 93 1.56 10.82 -6.46
N TYR A 94 1.75 9.50 -6.41
CA TYR A 94 1.15 8.57 -7.39
C TYR A 94 0.98 7.16 -6.85
N ILE A 95 0.06 6.43 -7.47
CA ILE A 95 -0.20 5.01 -7.22
C ILE A 95 -0.11 4.29 -8.57
N SER A 96 0.66 3.20 -8.63
CA SER A 96 0.72 2.31 -9.78
C SER A 96 -0.09 1.06 -9.49
N THR A 97 -0.99 0.69 -10.40
CA THR A 97 -1.84 -0.49 -10.28
C THR A 97 -2.04 -1.17 -11.63
N SER A 98 -2.57 -2.40 -11.63
CA SER A 98 -2.89 -3.09 -12.88
C SER A 98 -3.97 -2.34 -13.67
N PRO A 99 -3.95 -2.42 -15.01
CA PRO A 99 -4.92 -1.71 -15.85
C PRO A 99 -6.39 -2.00 -15.48
N PHE A 100 -6.69 -3.23 -15.12
CA PHE A 100 -8.04 -3.66 -14.73
C PHE A 100 -8.55 -3.02 -13.43
N ARG A 101 -7.65 -2.56 -12.57
CA ARG A 101 -7.97 -1.93 -11.29
C ARG A 101 -7.98 -0.40 -11.34
N ILE A 102 -7.55 0.20 -12.46
CA ILE A 102 -7.51 1.66 -12.63
C ILE A 102 -8.88 2.32 -12.36
N PRO A 103 -10.03 1.83 -12.90
CA PRO A 103 -11.32 2.45 -12.62
C PRO A 103 -11.67 2.48 -11.13
N ILE A 104 -11.44 1.36 -10.43
CA ILE A 104 -11.68 1.24 -8.98
C ILE A 104 -10.75 2.16 -8.21
N ALA A 105 -9.45 2.19 -8.56
CA ALA A 105 -8.46 3.03 -7.91
C ALA A 105 -8.81 4.53 -8.05
N ARG A 106 -9.21 4.97 -9.23
CA ARG A 106 -9.64 6.36 -9.47
C ARG A 106 -10.87 6.74 -8.67
N LEU A 107 -11.86 5.85 -8.60
CA LEU A 107 -13.06 6.07 -7.80
C LEU A 107 -12.73 6.15 -6.31
N ALA A 108 -11.90 5.25 -5.80
CA ALA A 108 -11.46 5.24 -4.41
C ALA A 108 -10.69 6.53 -4.04
N ALA A 109 -9.77 6.97 -4.90
CA ALA A 109 -9.03 8.23 -4.71
C ALA A 109 -9.96 9.44 -4.70
N ALA A 110 -10.94 9.50 -5.62
CA ALA A 110 -11.94 10.56 -5.64
C ALA A 110 -12.78 10.59 -4.36
N HIS A 111 -13.25 9.45 -3.88
CA HIS A 111 -13.99 9.33 -2.62
C HIS A 111 -13.13 9.78 -1.42
N SER A 112 -11.87 9.39 -1.34
CA SER A 112 -10.96 9.81 -0.28
C SER A 112 -10.77 11.33 -0.28
N CYS A 113 -10.52 11.91 -1.45
CA CYS A 113 -10.37 13.36 -1.61
C CYS A 113 -11.62 14.13 -1.15
N ILE A 114 -12.83 13.66 -1.50
CA ILE A 114 -14.10 14.27 -1.06
C ILE A 114 -14.25 14.18 0.46
N LYS A 115 -13.96 13.02 1.05
CA LYS A 115 -14.01 12.83 2.51
C LYS A 115 -13.07 13.78 3.24
N MET A 116 -11.86 13.98 2.72
CA MET A 116 -10.89 14.92 3.31
C MET A 116 -11.37 16.35 3.23
N LYS A 117 -11.90 16.79 2.07
CA LYS A 117 -12.47 18.14 1.90
C LYS A 117 -13.65 18.40 2.85
N ASN A 118 -14.55 17.45 3.01
CA ASN A 118 -15.69 17.57 3.91
C ASN A 118 -15.29 17.68 5.38
N LYS A 119 -14.18 17.01 5.78
CA LYS A 119 -13.64 17.14 7.14
C LYS A 119 -12.96 18.48 7.42
N LEU A 120 -12.44 19.14 6.39
CA LEU A 120 -11.83 20.48 6.53
C LEU A 120 -12.88 21.60 6.60
N ASN A 121 -14.10 21.33 6.13
CA ASN A 121 -15.22 22.30 6.08
C ASN A 121 -16.22 22.10 7.24
N ALA A 122 -16.03 21.14 8.12
CA ALA A 122 -16.83 20.85 9.31
C ALA A 122 -16.11 21.26 10.59
#